data_a2c21fb8dc9908262d6ecce8a6faba79
#
_entry.id   a2c21fb8dc9908262d6ecce8a6faba79
#
_cell.length_a   1.000
_cell.length_b   1.000
_cell.length_c   1.000
_cell.angle_alpha   90.00
_cell.angle_beta   90.00
_cell.angle_gamma   90.00
#
_symmetry.space_group_name_H-M   'P 1'
#
loop_
_entity.id
_entity.type
_entity.pdbx_description
1 polymer ?
#
loop_
_entity_poly.entity_id
_entity_poly.type
_entity_poly.pdbx_seq_one_letter_code
_entity_poly.pdbx_strand_id
1 'polypeptide(L)'
;MTTPRRAQLLTVAAALMAERGFHGMSINDLGAAAGVSGPAVYRHFPSKQAVLGEMLIGISQRLLDTGHQRVHGAPNAVEAVTALIAWHVEFAISEPDLIRVQDRDLASTTPADRRRVRQLQRAYAEVWVHQLQAALPELGESMSRARVHAVFGLLNSTPYSGRGVDIAQMAVVLRGMASAALFAPVMSLP
;
A
#
# COMPACT_ATOMS: atom_id res chain seq x y z
N MET A 1 -12.92 16.71 -1.86
CA MET A 1 -11.55 17.17 -2.20
C MET A 1 -10.79 17.44 -0.91
N THR A 2 -9.64 16.80 -0.74
CA THR A 2 -8.77 17.03 0.44
C THR A 2 -8.10 18.40 0.29
N THR A 3 -8.19 19.27 1.31
CA THR A 3 -7.47 20.55 1.27
C THR A 3 -5.97 20.33 1.40
N PRO A 4 -5.10 21.22 0.85
CA PRO A 4 -3.64 21.09 0.97
C PRO A 4 -3.18 20.87 2.42
N ARG A 5 -3.80 21.56 3.39
CA ARG A 5 -3.48 21.42 4.81
C ARG A 5 -3.86 20.04 5.36
N ARG A 6 -5.00 19.50 4.94
CA ARG A 6 -5.43 18.16 5.35
C ARG A 6 -4.46 17.08 4.84
N ALA A 7 -4.02 17.20 3.59
CA ALA A 7 -3.00 16.31 3.01
C ALA A 7 -1.68 16.38 3.77
N GLN A 8 -1.20 17.60 4.09
CA GLN A 8 0.01 17.79 4.90
C GLN A 8 -0.09 17.12 6.27
N LEU A 9 -1.23 17.26 6.96
CA LEU A 9 -1.47 16.61 8.25
C LEU A 9 -1.41 15.09 8.14
N LEU A 10 -1.94 14.49 7.08
CA LEU A 10 -1.87 13.04 6.86
C LEU A 10 -0.43 12.57 6.61
N THR A 11 0.37 13.33 5.84
CA THR A 11 1.79 13.01 5.62
C THR A 11 2.60 13.04 6.92
N VAL A 12 2.44 14.10 7.72
CA VAL A 12 3.12 14.23 9.02
C VAL A 12 2.66 13.13 9.98
N ALA A 13 1.36 12.80 9.98
CA ALA A 13 0.82 11.73 10.81
C ALA A 13 1.39 10.35 10.44
N ALA A 14 1.60 10.08 9.14
CA ALA A 14 2.20 8.83 8.68
C ALA A 14 3.60 8.64 9.27
N ALA A 15 4.46 9.65 9.18
CA ALA A 15 5.82 9.61 9.73
C ALA A 15 5.81 9.43 11.26
N LEU A 16 5.00 10.22 11.98
CA LEU A 16 4.89 10.11 13.44
C LEU A 16 4.34 8.75 13.89
N MET A 17 3.31 8.26 13.23
CA MET A 17 2.75 6.94 13.54
C MET A 17 3.74 5.82 13.18
N ALA A 18 4.48 5.91 12.08
CA ALA A 18 5.50 4.93 11.72
C ALA A 18 6.59 4.84 12.80
N GLU A 19 7.05 5.99 13.32
CA GLU A 19 8.07 6.09 14.36
C GLU A 19 7.56 5.57 15.72
N ARG A 20 6.41 6.10 16.21
CA ARG A 20 5.96 5.95 17.60
C ARG A 20 4.79 5.01 17.79
N GLY A 21 4.16 4.57 16.72
CA GLY A 21 2.90 3.83 16.75
C GLY A 21 1.69 4.72 16.94
N PHE A 22 0.51 4.17 16.61
CA PHE A 22 -0.75 4.87 16.84
C PHE A 22 -0.91 5.32 18.30
N HIS A 23 -0.60 4.47 19.26
CA HIS A 23 -0.76 4.78 20.67
C HIS A 23 0.27 5.80 21.20
N GLY A 24 1.49 5.80 20.65
CA GLY A 24 2.59 6.67 21.04
C GLY A 24 2.53 8.10 20.47
N MET A 25 1.56 8.42 19.61
CA MET A 25 1.33 9.76 19.06
C MET A 25 0.07 10.39 19.63
N SER A 26 0.10 11.67 19.96
CA SER A 26 -1.07 12.49 20.31
C SER A 26 -1.45 13.47 19.18
N ILE A 27 -2.66 14.03 19.23
CA ILE A 27 -3.07 15.10 18.30
C ILE A 27 -2.23 16.37 18.51
N ASN A 28 -1.75 16.62 19.72
CA ASN A 28 -0.86 17.75 20.00
C ASN A 28 0.51 17.55 19.36
N ASP A 29 1.06 16.32 19.37
CA ASP A 29 2.30 16.00 18.68
C ASP A 29 2.16 16.20 17.17
N LEU A 30 1.04 15.75 16.60
CA LEU A 30 0.73 15.99 15.18
C LEU A 30 0.64 17.49 14.87
N GLY A 31 -0.04 18.26 15.72
CA GLY A 31 -0.13 19.71 15.57
C GLY A 31 1.24 20.37 15.60
N ALA A 32 2.05 20.07 16.61
CA ALA A 32 3.40 20.61 16.78
C ALA A 32 4.29 20.29 15.57
N ALA A 33 4.30 19.03 15.12
CA ALA A 33 5.08 18.59 13.96
C ALA A 33 4.61 19.22 12.63
N ALA A 34 3.32 19.53 12.51
CA ALA A 34 2.75 20.20 11.33
C ALA A 34 2.76 21.72 11.41
N GLY A 35 3.31 22.34 12.48
CA GLY A 35 3.33 23.77 12.69
C GLY A 35 1.96 24.39 12.95
N VAL A 36 1.05 23.68 13.64
CA VAL A 36 -0.27 24.17 14.05
C VAL A 36 -0.61 23.76 15.49
N SER A 37 -1.62 24.40 16.08
CA SER A 37 -2.10 23.99 17.40
C SER A 37 -2.95 22.71 17.33
N GLY A 38 -3.00 21.93 18.42
CA GLY A 38 -3.87 20.77 18.54
C GLY A 38 -5.35 21.07 18.19
N PRO A 39 -5.96 22.16 18.72
CA PRO A 39 -7.29 22.60 18.31
C PRO A 39 -7.44 22.86 16.79
N ALA A 40 -6.38 23.30 16.12
CA ALA A 40 -6.39 23.47 14.65
C ALA A 40 -6.45 22.12 13.91
N VAL A 41 -5.83 21.06 14.44
CA VAL A 41 -5.94 19.70 13.90
C VAL A 41 -7.37 19.18 14.03
N TYR A 42 -8.03 19.41 15.16
CA TYR A 42 -9.42 18.98 15.38
C TYR A 42 -10.42 19.61 14.41
N ARG A 43 -10.12 20.75 13.80
CA ARG A 43 -10.96 21.31 12.70
C ARG A 43 -10.92 20.46 11.42
N HIS A 44 -9.89 19.66 11.26
CA HIS A 44 -9.72 18.77 10.10
C HIS A 44 -10.12 17.32 10.41
N PHE A 45 -9.82 16.84 11.61
CA PHE A 45 -10.04 15.45 12.02
C PHE A 45 -10.66 15.40 13.41
N PRO A 46 -11.83 14.77 13.58
CA PRO A 46 -12.53 14.73 14.88
C PRO A 46 -11.79 13.89 15.93
N SER A 47 -10.87 13.02 15.52
CA SER A 47 -10.11 12.15 16.42
C SER A 47 -8.82 11.65 15.76
N LYS A 48 -7.93 11.11 16.56
CA LYS A 48 -6.73 10.40 16.10
C LYS A 48 -7.07 9.16 15.25
N GLN A 49 -8.15 8.46 15.60
CA GLN A 49 -8.65 7.33 14.80
C GLN A 49 -9.13 7.78 13.41
N ALA A 50 -9.75 8.97 13.30
CA ALA A 50 -10.16 9.52 12.01
C ALA A 50 -8.95 9.86 11.13
N VAL A 51 -7.84 10.35 11.72
CA VAL A 51 -6.58 10.55 10.99
C VAL A 51 -6.07 9.23 10.41
N LEU A 52 -5.97 8.19 11.25
CA LEU A 52 -5.50 6.87 10.84
C LEU A 52 -6.43 6.24 9.79
N GLY A 53 -7.74 6.28 10.02
CA GLY A 53 -8.74 5.72 9.09
C GLY A 53 -8.67 6.37 7.72
N GLU A 54 -8.65 7.72 7.65
CA GLU A 54 -8.56 8.44 6.38
C GLU A 54 -7.24 8.17 5.65
N MET A 55 -6.13 8.12 6.38
CA MET A 55 -4.81 7.79 5.82
C MET A 55 -4.82 6.43 5.15
N LEU A 56 -5.28 5.37 5.84
CA LEU A 56 -5.27 4.00 5.34
C LEU A 56 -6.31 3.78 4.23
N ILE A 57 -7.48 4.41 4.31
CA ILE A 57 -8.48 4.40 3.23
C ILE A 57 -7.91 5.11 1.99
N GLY A 58 -7.31 6.29 2.18
CA GLY A 58 -6.78 7.10 1.09
C GLY A 58 -5.71 6.37 0.29
N ILE A 59 -4.73 5.74 0.97
CA ILE A 59 -3.70 4.97 0.25
C ILE A 59 -4.27 3.72 -0.42
N SER A 60 -5.18 2.99 0.24
CA SER A 60 -5.80 1.80 -0.34
C SER A 60 -6.63 2.14 -1.58
N GLN A 61 -7.35 3.27 -1.56
CA GLN A 61 -8.11 3.78 -2.71
C GLN A 61 -7.16 4.18 -3.85
N ARG A 62 -6.08 4.93 -3.54
CA ARG A 62 -5.08 5.34 -4.54
C ARG A 62 -4.40 4.15 -5.21
N LEU A 63 -4.04 3.11 -4.43
CA LEU A 63 -3.48 1.88 -4.99
C LEU A 63 -4.43 1.21 -5.99
N LEU A 64 -5.71 1.11 -5.63
CA LEU A 64 -6.74 0.52 -6.49
C LEU A 64 -6.97 1.35 -7.75
N ASP A 65 -7.18 2.67 -7.61
CA ASP A 65 -7.52 3.56 -8.74
C ASP A 65 -6.38 3.62 -9.74
N THR A 66 -5.14 3.79 -9.25
CA THR A 66 -3.96 3.79 -10.13
C THR A 66 -3.71 2.41 -10.72
N GLY A 67 -3.96 1.34 -9.97
CA GLY A 67 -3.90 -0.02 -10.49
C GLY A 67 -4.81 -0.22 -11.69
N HIS A 68 -6.06 0.21 -11.61
CA HIS A 68 -7.00 0.18 -12.74
C HIS A 68 -6.51 1.03 -13.92
N GLN A 69 -5.97 2.22 -13.68
CA GLN A 69 -5.41 3.07 -14.75
C GLN A 69 -4.24 2.39 -15.46
N ARG A 70 -3.33 1.75 -14.70
CA ARG A 70 -2.17 1.02 -15.25
C ARG A 70 -2.61 -0.16 -16.12
N VAL A 71 -3.62 -0.92 -15.68
CA VAL A 71 -4.20 -2.02 -16.46
C VAL A 71 -4.88 -1.51 -17.73
N HIS A 72 -5.68 -0.46 -17.64
CA HIS A 72 -6.37 0.11 -18.79
C HIS A 72 -5.41 0.64 -19.86
N GLY A 73 -4.25 1.17 -19.47
CA GLY A 73 -3.21 1.66 -20.39
C GLY A 73 -2.28 0.59 -20.95
N ALA A 74 -2.39 -0.66 -20.51
CA ALA A 74 -1.51 -1.74 -20.94
C ALA A 74 -2.03 -2.42 -22.22
N PRO A 75 -1.14 -2.79 -23.18
CA PRO A 75 -1.54 -3.40 -24.45
C PRO A 75 -2.00 -4.85 -24.31
N ASN A 76 -1.58 -5.55 -23.26
CA ASN A 76 -1.91 -6.95 -22.98
C ASN A 76 -1.76 -7.25 -21.48
N ALA A 77 -2.18 -8.46 -21.07
CA ALA A 77 -2.18 -8.86 -19.65
C ALA A 77 -0.76 -8.97 -19.04
N VAL A 78 0.25 -9.37 -19.78
CA VAL A 78 1.64 -9.44 -19.30
C VAL A 78 2.18 -8.04 -19.00
N GLU A 79 1.95 -7.09 -19.89
CA GLU A 79 2.31 -5.69 -19.68
C GLU A 79 1.48 -5.05 -18.55
N ALA A 80 0.23 -5.45 -18.39
CA ALA A 80 -0.60 -5.01 -17.27
C ALA A 80 -0.02 -5.45 -15.92
N VAL A 81 0.38 -6.72 -15.79
CA VAL A 81 1.06 -7.23 -14.58
C VAL A 81 2.37 -6.49 -14.34
N THR A 82 3.17 -6.27 -15.39
CA THR A 82 4.44 -5.51 -15.30
C THR A 82 4.19 -4.08 -14.81
N ALA A 83 3.16 -3.41 -15.31
CA ALA A 83 2.79 -2.06 -14.91
C ALA A 83 2.27 -2.02 -13.45
N LEU A 84 1.55 -3.04 -13.00
CA LEU A 84 1.12 -3.18 -11.61
C LEU A 84 2.31 -3.39 -10.67
N ILE A 85 3.29 -4.23 -11.04
CA ILE A 85 4.53 -4.40 -10.28
C ILE A 85 5.25 -3.06 -10.16
N ALA A 86 5.46 -2.35 -11.26
CA ALA A 86 6.15 -1.07 -11.26
C ALA A 86 5.46 -0.04 -10.35
N TRP A 87 4.14 0.05 -10.40
CA TRP A 87 3.34 0.93 -9.55
C TRP A 87 3.45 0.57 -8.06
N HIS A 88 3.31 -0.70 -7.72
CA HIS A 88 3.39 -1.11 -6.30
C HIS A 88 4.81 -0.94 -5.73
N VAL A 89 5.85 -1.19 -6.53
CA VAL A 89 7.25 -0.92 -6.15
C VAL A 89 7.47 0.57 -5.90
N GLU A 90 6.97 1.45 -6.79
CA GLU A 90 7.03 2.90 -6.59
C GLU A 90 6.41 3.29 -5.25
N PHE A 91 5.20 2.82 -4.95
CA PHE A 91 4.56 3.04 -3.66
C PHE A 91 5.39 2.50 -2.49
N ALA A 92 5.82 1.25 -2.55
CA ALA A 92 6.51 0.59 -1.45
C ALA A 92 7.84 1.27 -1.08
N ILE A 93 8.51 1.87 -2.05
CA ILE A 93 9.78 2.60 -1.86
C ILE A 93 9.54 4.03 -1.41
N SER A 94 8.56 4.72 -2.00
CA SER A 94 8.31 6.14 -1.70
C SER A 94 7.57 6.36 -0.37
N GLU A 95 6.77 5.39 0.06
CA GLU A 95 5.89 5.53 1.22
C GLU A 95 5.98 4.34 2.21
N PRO A 96 7.21 3.91 2.62
CA PRO A 96 7.39 2.74 3.49
C PRO A 96 6.73 2.92 4.87
N ASP A 97 6.59 4.15 5.32
CA ASP A 97 5.92 4.47 6.60
C ASP A 97 4.44 4.09 6.57
N LEU A 98 3.76 4.25 5.44
CA LEU A 98 2.36 3.84 5.31
C LEU A 98 2.18 2.33 5.39
N ILE A 99 3.13 1.55 4.83
CA ILE A 99 3.14 0.09 4.95
C ILE A 99 3.30 -0.28 6.43
N ARG A 100 4.28 0.31 7.12
CA ARG A 100 4.53 0.05 8.56
C ARG A 100 3.32 0.37 9.43
N VAL A 101 2.68 1.52 9.19
CA VAL A 101 1.48 1.94 9.92
C VAL A 101 0.32 0.98 9.65
N GLN A 102 0.12 0.60 8.38
CA GLN A 102 -0.95 -0.34 8.02
C GLN A 102 -0.78 -1.71 8.69
N ASP A 103 0.43 -2.27 8.65
CA ASP A 103 0.71 -3.60 9.23
C ASP A 103 0.49 -3.61 10.74
N ARG A 104 0.94 -2.56 11.43
CA ARG A 104 0.90 -2.49 12.89
C ARG A 104 -0.43 -1.95 13.43
N ASP A 105 -0.95 -0.88 12.83
CA ASP A 105 -1.96 -0.02 13.46
C ASP A 105 -3.37 -0.15 12.86
N LEU A 106 -3.58 -0.96 11.81
CA LEU A 106 -4.91 -1.15 11.18
C LEU A 106 -5.99 -1.55 12.19
N ALA A 107 -5.65 -2.35 13.21
CA ALA A 107 -6.58 -2.76 14.26
C ALA A 107 -7.07 -1.58 15.13
N SER A 108 -6.32 -0.47 15.17
CA SER A 108 -6.65 0.74 15.92
C SER A 108 -7.62 1.69 15.19
N THR A 109 -7.98 1.40 13.93
CA THR A 109 -9.03 2.13 13.20
C THR A 109 -10.42 1.76 13.71
N THR A 110 -11.44 2.56 13.35
CA THR A 110 -12.83 2.18 13.60
C THR A 110 -13.18 0.87 12.87
N PRO A 111 -14.16 0.09 13.36
CA PRO A 111 -14.62 -1.11 12.64
C PRO A 111 -15.11 -0.82 11.22
N ALA A 112 -15.69 0.36 10.97
CA ALA A 112 -16.15 0.78 9.65
C ALA A 112 -14.95 1.04 8.71
N ASP A 113 -13.98 1.84 9.15
CA ASP A 113 -12.77 2.15 8.37
C ASP A 113 -11.96 0.90 8.07
N ARG A 114 -11.80 0.01 9.07
CA ARG A 114 -11.10 -1.26 8.89
C ARG A 114 -11.77 -2.14 7.84
N ARG A 115 -13.11 -2.22 7.83
CA ARG A 115 -13.85 -2.93 6.78
C ARG A 115 -13.61 -2.30 5.41
N ARG A 116 -13.63 -0.97 5.33
CA ARG A 116 -13.40 -0.23 4.08
C ARG A 116 -11.99 -0.46 3.55
N VAL A 117 -10.96 -0.36 4.39
CA VAL A 117 -9.56 -0.64 4.02
C VAL A 117 -9.43 -2.06 3.46
N ARG A 118 -9.94 -3.07 4.19
CA ARG A 118 -9.87 -4.47 3.74
C ARG A 118 -10.63 -4.72 2.44
N GLN A 119 -11.75 -4.03 2.23
CA GLN A 119 -12.51 -4.10 0.97
C GLN A 119 -11.67 -3.59 -0.21
N LEU A 120 -11.03 -2.42 -0.04
CA LEU A 120 -10.18 -1.81 -1.06
C LEU A 120 -8.94 -2.66 -1.36
N GLN A 121 -8.31 -3.21 -0.33
CA GLN A 121 -7.17 -4.10 -0.47
C GLN A 121 -7.53 -5.38 -1.24
N ARG A 122 -8.68 -5.99 -0.91
CA ARG A 122 -9.16 -7.15 -1.67
C ARG A 122 -9.44 -6.80 -3.13
N ALA A 123 -10.11 -5.67 -3.37
CA ALA A 123 -10.39 -5.23 -4.74
C ALA A 123 -9.08 -5.01 -5.54
N TYR A 124 -8.06 -4.42 -4.90
CA TYR A 124 -6.75 -4.25 -5.53
C TYR A 124 -6.06 -5.58 -5.83
N ALA A 125 -6.12 -6.55 -4.91
CA ALA A 125 -5.59 -7.89 -5.14
C ALA A 125 -6.32 -8.60 -6.30
N GLU A 126 -7.65 -8.44 -6.41
CA GLU A 126 -8.42 -9.01 -7.53
C GLU A 126 -8.00 -8.45 -8.88
N VAL A 127 -7.64 -7.16 -8.97
CA VAL A 127 -7.09 -6.58 -10.21
C VAL A 127 -5.84 -7.37 -10.66
N TRP A 128 -4.94 -7.66 -9.72
CA TRP A 128 -3.73 -8.44 -10.02
C TRP A 128 -4.02 -9.88 -10.40
N VAL A 129 -4.89 -10.54 -9.64
CA VAL A 129 -5.28 -11.95 -9.88
C VAL A 129 -5.88 -12.09 -11.28
N HIS A 130 -6.80 -11.20 -11.64
CA HIS A 130 -7.44 -11.22 -12.96
C HIS A 130 -6.42 -11.04 -14.11
N GLN A 131 -5.49 -10.10 -13.97
CA GLN A 131 -4.47 -9.87 -14.98
C GLN A 131 -3.47 -11.04 -15.07
N LEU A 132 -3.09 -11.62 -13.93
CA LEU A 132 -2.19 -12.79 -13.91
C LEU A 132 -2.85 -14.01 -14.55
N GLN A 133 -4.14 -14.26 -14.31
CA GLN A 133 -4.89 -15.33 -14.97
C GLN A 133 -5.01 -15.11 -16.49
N ALA A 134 -5.22 -13.86 -16.91
CA ALA A 134 -5.25 -13.55 -18.34
C ALA A 134 -3.88 -13.71 -19.01
N ALA A 135 -2.78 -13.46 -18.27
CA ALA A 135 -1.41 -13.66 -18.76
C ALA A 135 -0.98 -15.14 -18.72
N LEU A 136 -1.46 -15.92 -17.76
CA LEU A 136 -1.11 -17.33 -17.52
C LEU A 136 -2.39 -18.16 -17.27
N PRO A 137 -3.19 -18.46 -18.31
CA PRO A 137 -4.47 -19.16 -18.14
C PRO A 137 -4.35 -20.54 -17.48
N GLU A 138 -3.22 -21.22 -17.68
CA GLU A 138 -2.92 -22.55 -17.13
C GLU A 138 -2.72 -22.53 -15.61
N LEU A 139 -2.49 -21.36 -14.99
CA LEU A 139 -2.17 -21.27 -13.56
C LEU A 139 -3.38 -21.54 -12.65
N GLY A 140 -4.58 -21.24 -13.11
CA GLY A 140 -5.80 -21.32 -12.33
C GLY A 140 -5.91 -20.21 -11.25
N GLU A 141 -7.12 -20.00 -10.75
CA GLU A 141 -7.43 -18.88 -9.84
C GLU A 141 -6.71 -18.98 -8.50
N SER A 142 -6.77 -20.15 -7.86
CA SER A 142 -6.18 -20.33 -6.53
C SER A 142 -4.68 -20.09 -6.51
N MET A 143 -3.96 -20.56 -7.53
CA MET A 143 -2.52 -20.37 -7.64
C MET A 143 -2.17 -18.92 -8.00
N SER A 144 -2.94 -18.28 -8.89
CA SER A 144 -2.79 -16.86 -9.20
C SER A 144 -2.94 -16.01 -7.94
N ARG A 145 -3.96 -16.28 -7.15
CA ARG A 145 -4.20 -15.61 -5.86
C ARG A 145 -3.06 -15.82 -4.87
N ALA A 146 -2.57 -17.05 -4.74
CA ALA A 146 -1.44 -17.36 -3.85
C ALA A 146 -0.16 -16.60 -4.25
N ARG A 147 0.17 -16.57 -5.55
CA ARG A 147 1.33 -15.83 -6.06
C ARG A 147 1.19 -14.33 -5.83
N VAL A 148 0.03 -13.74 -6.10
CA VAL A 148 -0.24 -12.31 -5.86
C VAL A 148 -0.04 -11.97 -4.39
N HIS A 149 -0.58 -12.76 -3.45
CA HIS A 149 -0.40 -12.50 -2.03
C HIS A 149 1.06 -12.66 -1.58
N ALA A 150 1.79 -13.66 -2.08
CA ALA A 150 3.21 -13.84 -1.80
C ALA A 150 4.03 -12.63 -2.29
N VAL A 151 3.73 -12.13 -3.49
CA VAL A 151 4.39 -10.93 -4.05
C VAL A 151 4.04 -9.67 -3.25
N PHE A 152 2.81 -9.50 -2.77
CA PHE A 152 2.50 -8.38 -1.86
C PHE A 152 3.33 -8.45 -0.58
N GLY A 153 3.52 -9.63 0.02
CA GLY A 153 4.41 -9.80 1.17
C GLY A 153 5.85 -9.39 0.84
N LEU A 154 6.35 -9.81 -0.33
CA LEU A 154 7.68 -9.45 -0.82
C LEU A 154 7.79 -7.92 -1.00
N LEU A 155 6.87 -7.29 -1.73
CA LEU A 155 6.92 -5.86 -2.02
C LEU A 155 6.74 -4.99 -0.78
N ASN A 156 5.89 -5.41 0.15
CA ASN A 156 5.65 -4.71 1.42
C ASN A 156 6.74 -4.96 2.48
N SER A 157 7.81 -5.71 2.18
CA SER A 157 8.93 -5.90 3.08
C SER A 157 9.87 -4.68 3.18
N THR A 158 9.72 -3.68 2.31
CA THR A 158 10.58 -2.49 2.19
C THR A 158 10.86 -1.76 3.50
N PRO A 159 9.91 -1.56 4.45
CA PRO A 159 10.21 -0.89 5.71
C PRO A 159 11.26 -1.61 6.57
N TYR A 160 11.49 -2.89 6.29
CA TYR A 160 12.35 -3.78 7.06
C TYR A 160 13.62 -4.19 6.31
N SER A 161 13.54 -4.37 4.99
CA SER A 161 14.61 -4.90 4.15
C SER A 161 15.43 -3.83 3.42
N GLY A 162 14.95 -2.59 3.31
CA GLY A 162 15.58 -1.53 2.52
C GLY A 162 16.76 -0.81 3.17
N ARG A 163 17.17 -1.16 4.40
CA ARG A 163 18.23 -0.44 5.11
C ARG A 163 19.58 -0.66 4.43
N GLY A 164 20.25 0.46 4.07
CA GLY A 164 21.60 0.41 3.50
C GLY A 164 21.66 0.10 2.02
N VAL A 165 20.52 -0.06 1.33
CA VAL A 165 20.44 -0.26 -0.11
C VAL A 165 19.96 1.05 -0.76
N ASP A 166 20.60 1.43 -1.86
CA ASP A 166 20.14 2.56 -2.68
C ASP A 166 18.71 2.33 -3.20
N ILE A 167 17.91 3.39 -3.21
CA ILE A 167 16.50 3.34 -3.61
C ILE A 167 16.32 2.79 -5.04
N ALA A 168 17.17 3.23 -5.98
CA ALA A 168 17.08 2.77 -7.36
C ALA A 168 17.47 1.28 -7.49
N GLN A 169 18.48 0.84 -6.75
CA GLN A 169 18.86 -0.57 -6.67
C GLN A 169 17.75 -1.42 -6.06
N MET A 170 17.14 -0.95 -4.96
CA MET A 170 16.00 -1.65 -4.35
C MET A 170 14.83 -1.78 -5.31
N ALA A 171 14.53 -0.73 -6.11
CA ALA A 171 13.48 -0.78 -7.11
C ALA A 171 13.74 -1.88 -8.16
N VAL A 172 14.98 -2.00 -8.63
CA VAL A 172 15.38 -3.03 -9.60
C VAL A 172 15.22 -4.43 -9.01
N VAL A 173 15.71 -4.63 -7.78
CA VAL A 173 15.63 -5.92 -7.08
C VAL A 173 14.17 -6.34 -6.88
N LEU A 174 13.33 -5.46 -6.35
CA LEU A 174 11.92 -5.77 -6.09
C LEU A 174 11.13 -6.06 -7.37
N ARG A 175 11.35 -5.30 -8.45
CA ARG A 175 10.72 -5.57 -9.74
C ARG A 175 11.13 -6.92 -10.29
N GLY A 176 12.43 -7.23 -10.27
CA GLY A 176 12.95 -8.52 -10.74
C GLY A 176 12.40 -9.70 -9.97
N MET A 177 12.42 -9.61 -8.62
CA MET A 177 11.91 -10.68 -7.76
C MET A 177 10.40 -10.86 -7.89
N ALA A 178 9.61 -9.78 -7.94
CA ALA A 178 8.18 -9.84 -8.11
C ALA A 178 7.79 -10.46 -9.46
N SER A 179 8.45 -10.04 -10.55
CA SER A 179 8.25 -10.61 -11.87
C SER A 179 8.60 -12.11 -11.90
N ALA A 180 9.76 -12.49 -11.40
CA ALA A 180 10.17 -13.88 -11.32
C ALA A 180 9.19 -14.74 -10.50
N ALA A 181 8.66 -14.22 -9.38
CA ALA A 181 7.70 -14.93 -8.54
C ALA A 181 6.33 -15.12 -9.23
N LEU A 182 5.82 -14.09 -9.92
CA LEU A 182 4.52 -14.17 -10.60
C LEU A 182 4.58 -15.06 -11.84
N PHE A 183 5.65 -14.98 -12.62
CA PHE A 183 5.82 -15.72 -13.87
C PHE A 183 6.65 -17.01 -13.71
N ALA A 184 6.90 -17.47 -12.48
CA ALA A 184 7.58 -18.73 -12.25
C ALA A 184 6.87 -19.89 -12.96
N PRO A 185 7.59 -20.87 -13.55
CA PRO A 185 6.97 -22.05 -14.12
C PRO A 185 6.06 -22.78 -13.11
N VAL A 186 4.98 -23.39 -13.60
CA VAL A 186 4.16 -24.30 -12.80
C VAL A 186 4.95 -25.58 -12.60
N MET A 187 5.48 -25.78 -11.41
CA MET A 187 6.09 -27.07 -11.06
C MET A 187 4.97 -28.05 -10.72
N SER A 188 4.87 -29.15 -11.48
CA SER A 188 4.05 -30.28 -11.06
C SER A 188 4.69 -30.88 -9.82
N LEU A 189 3.93 -30.94 -8.72
CA LEU A 189 4.35 -31.75 -7.56
C LEU A 189 4.39 -33.22 -7.99
N PRO A 190 5.42 -33.95 -7.61
CA PRO A 190 5.52 -35.38 -7.90
C PRO A 190 4.41 -36.19 -7.26
#